data_bc638314f2b1297ff0d3e391a15576db
#
_entry.id   bc638314f2b1297ff0d3e391a15576db
#
_cell.length_a   1.000
_cell.length_b   1.000
_cell.length_c   1.000
_cell.angle_alpha   90.00
_cell.angle_beta   90.00
_cell.angle_gamma   90.00
#
_symmetry.space_group_name_H-M   'P 1'
#
loop_
_entity.id
_entity.type
_entity.pdbx_description
1 polymer ?
#
loop_
_entity_poly.entity_id
_entity_poly.type
_entity_poly.pdbx_seq_one_letter_code
_entity_poly.pdbx_strand_id
1 'polypeptide(L)'
;KLREFLTELPPYVKDYFRAKEPTTSDKTRLSYAYDLRVFFRFLQETNPSLKEKSLSEISIQDLSLLEPVDFEEFQEYLKAYQSADNKLETNSRTGIARKMSCLRSFYDYLCKRQLLTSNPVRLVDMPKIKEKAIIQLDPDEVANLLDYIENYGKQLSGVKLYHYNKQKYRDIAIVTLLLGTGVRVSELVGLNIGDIDFKNNGIR
;
A
#
# COMPACT_ATOMS: atom_id res chain seq x y z
N LYS A 1 -14.69 -2.18 -8.47
CA LYS A 1 -13.75 -1.04 -8.38
C LYS A 1 -12.57 -1.16 -9.35
N LEU A 2 -11.70 -2.22 -9.29
CA LEU A 2 -10.57 -2.33 -10.25
C LEU A 2 -11.04 -2.27 -11.71
N ARG A 3 -12.12 -3.00 -12.07
CA ARG A 3 -12.67 -3.00 -13.43
C ARG A 3 -13.13 -1.63 -13.89
N GLU A 4 -13.70 -0.82 -13.01
CA GLU A 4 -14.14 0.56 -13.28
C GLU A 4 -12.93 1.44 -13.61
N PHE A 5 -11.85 1.39 -12.81
CA PHE A 5 -10.63 2.14 -13.12
C PHE A 5 -10.01 1.76 -14.46
N LEU A 6 -10.05 0.48 -14.80
CA LEU A 6 -9.48 0.00 -16.06
C LEU A 6 -10.28 0.42 -17.30
N THR A 7 -11.51 0.92 -17.16
CA THR A 7 -12.24 1.47 -18.32
C THR A 7 -11.74 2.85 -18.73
N GLU A 8 -11.19 3.62 -17.79
CA GLU A 8 -10.63 4.94 -18.05
C GLU A 8 -9.20 4.88 -18.64
N LEU A 9 -8.51 3.76 -18.48
CA LEU A 9 -7.10 3.58 -18.84
C LEU A 9 -6.93 2.86 -20.18
N PRO A 10 -5.76 3.02 -20.85
CA PRO A 10 -5.49 2.36 -22.13
C PRO A 10 -5.63 0.84 -22.05
N PRO A 11 -6.03 0.18 -23.17
CA PRO A 11 -6.27 -1.28 -23.17
C PRO A 11 -5.07 -2.12 -22.72
N TYR A 12 -3.84 -1.73 -23.06
CA TYR A 12 -2.61 -2.44 -22.66
C TYR A 12 -2.37 -2.44 -21.14
N VAL A 13 -2.98 -1.52 -20.39
CA VAL A 13 -2.96 -1.52 -18.92
C VAL A 13 -3.80 -2.69 -18.37
N LYS A 14 -4.90 -3.07 -19.03
CA LYS A 14 -5.68 -4.27 -18.65
C LYS A 14 -4.85 -5.53 -18.79
N ASP A 15 -4.04 -5.61 -19.87
CA ASP A 15 -3.17 -6.76 -20.10
C ASP A 15 -2.05 -6.85 -19.07
N TYR A 16 -1.50 -5.71 -18.63
CA TYR A 16 -0.58 -5.65 -17.50
C TYR A 16 -1.21 -6.24 -16.23
N PHE A 17 -2.41 -5.83 -15.85
CA PHE A 17 -3.08 -6.35 -14.66
C PHE A 17 -3.42 -7.83 -14.77
N ARG A 18 -3.81 -8.32 -15.95
CA ARG A 18 -3.98 -9.75 -16.20
C ARG A 18 -2.68 -10.53 -15.98
N ALA A 19 -1.55 -10.01 -16.47
CA ALA A 19 -0.24 -10.63 -16.28
C ALA A 19 0.24 -10.60 -14.82
N LYS A 20 -0.21 -9.62 -14.03
CA LYS A 20 0.12 -9.48 -12.59
C LYS A 20 -0.78 -10.28 -11.67
N GLU A 21 -1.92 -10.76 -12.14
CA GLU A 21 -2.91 -11.48 -11.30
C GLU A 21 -2.32 -12.66 -10.53
N PRO A 22 -1.49 -13.56 -11.13
CA PRO A 22 -0.97 -14.71 -10.42
C PRO A 22 0.04 -14.37 -9.32
N THR A 23 0.63 -13.16 -9.34
CA THR A 23 1.77 -12.80 -8.46
C THR A 23 1.46 -11.68 -7.48
N THR A 24 0.25 -11.11 -7.54
CA THR A 24 -0.11 -9.95 -6.71
C THR A 24 -1.50 -10.07 -6.11
N SER A 25 -1.68 -9.58 -4.88
CA SER A 25 -3.00 -9.53 -4.24
C SER A 25 -3.92 -8.52 -4.92
N ASP A 26 -5.24 -8.70 -4.76
CA ASP A 26 -6.26 -7.77 -5.25
C ASP A 26 -6.03 -6.35 -4.75
N LYS A 27 -5.62 -6.20 -3.48
CA LYS A 27 -5.32 -4.92 -2.85
C LYS A 27 -4.13 -4.23 -3.52
N THR A 28 -3.09 -5.00 -3.85
CA THR A 28 -1.91 -4.49 -4.57
C THR A 28 -2.29 -4.03 -5.97
N ARG A 29 -3.06 -4.85 -6.71
CA ARG A 29 -3.54 -4.48 -8.06
C ARG A 29 -4.39 -3.22 -8.05
N LEU A 30 -5.29 -3.09 -7.09
CA LEU A 30 -6.10 -1.88 -6.96
C LEU A 30 -5.23 -0.65 -6.67
N SER A 31 -4.25 -0.78 -5.77
CA SER A 31 -3.29 0.30 -5.48
C SER A 31 -2.49 0.71 -6.72
N TYR A 32 -2.03 -0.26 -7.51
CA TYR A 32 -1.30 0.01 -8.76
C TYR A 32 -2.18 0.67 -9.82
N ALA A 33 -3.47 0.33 -9.88
CA ALA A 33 -4.40 0.98 -10.80
C ALA A 33 -4.59 2.47 -10.47
N TYR A 34 -4.68 2.81 -9.18
CA TYR A 34 -4.67 4.19 -8.74
C TYR A 34 -3.38 4.92 -9.11
N ASP A 35 -2.23 4.28 -8.91
CA ASP A 35 -0.93 4.88 -9.21
C ASP A 35 -0.77 5.14 -10.70
N LEU A 36 -1.13 4.18 -11.56
CA LEU A 36 -1.11 4.36 -13.00
C LEU A 36 -2.09 5.44 -13.46
N ARG A 37 -3.29 5.53 -12.88
CA ARG A 37 -4.23 6.59 -13.21
C ARG A 37 -3.67 7.98 -12.90
N VAL A 38 -2.98 8.14 -11.76
CA VAL A 38 -2.31 9.40 -11.42
C VAL A 38 -1.20 9.73 -12.43
N PHE A 39 -0.44 8.73 -12.87
CA PHE A 39 0.59 8.93 -13.88
C PHE A 39 0.02 9.34 -15.25
N PHE A 40 -1.02 8.66 -15.73
CA PHE A 40 -1.65 9.02 -17.01
C PHE A 40 -2.29 10.41 -16.97
N ARG A 41 -2.83 10.83 -15.84
CA ARG A 41 -3.33 12.21 -15.65
C ARG A 41 -2.19 13.23 -15.67
N PHE A 42 -1.11 12.97 -14.97
CA PHE A 42 0.08 13.80 -15.05
C PHE A 42 0.53 13.99 -16.48
N LEU A 43 0.63 12.92 -17.28
CA LEU A 43 0.98 13.05 -18.70
C LEU A 43 -0.01 13.91 -19.49
N GLN A 44 -1.31 13.75 -19.24
CA GLN A 44 -2.34 14.56 -19.90
C GLN A 44 -2.24 16.04 -19.50
N GLU A 45 -1.95 16.33 -18.24
CA GLU A 45 -1.86 17.69 -17.72
C GLU A 45 -0.60 18.43 -18.17
N THR A 46 0.53 17.73 -18.24
CA THR A 46 1.86 18.36 -18.46
C THR A 46 2.34 18.26 -19.88
N ASN A 47 1.94 17.24 -20.66
CA ASN A 47 2.39 17.07 -22.03
C ASN A 47 1.40 17.70 -23.02
N PRO A 48 1.79 18.78 -23.74
CA PRO A 48 0.89 19.47 -24.66
C PRO A 48 0.30 18.58 -25.76
N SER A 49 1.04 17.54 -26.22
CA SER A 49 0.56 16.62 -27.24
C SER A 49 -0.48 15.62 -26.74
N LEU A 50 -0.61 15.46 -25.42
CA LEU A 50 -1.55 14.54 -24.80
C LEU A 50 -2.76 15.23 -24.17
N LYS A 51 -2.74 16.57 -24.09
CA LYS A 51 -3.77 17.38 -23.40
C LYS A 51 -5.19 17.15 -23.93
N GLU A 52 -5.33 16.97 -25.24
CA GLU A 52 -6.64 16.75 -25.88
C GLU A 52 -7.05 15.27 -25.95
N LYS A 53 -6.16 14.34 -25.61
CA LYS A 53 -6.45 12.90 -25.60
C LYS A 53 -7.15 12.52 -24.31
N SER A 54 -8.11 11.60 -24.37
CA SER A 54 -8.56 10.91 -23.16
C SER A 54 -7.46 9.97 -22.65
N LEU A 55 -7.49 9.60 -21.35
CA LEU A 55 -6.49 8.70 -20.79
C LEU A 55 -6.40 7.38 -21.57
N SER A 56 -7.53 6.89 -22.07
CA SER A 56 -7.64 5.63 -22.84
C SER A 56 -6.99 5.70 -24.23
N GLU A 57 -6.78 6.91 -24.77
CA GLU A 57 -6.18 7.13 -26.10
C GLU A 57 -4.66 7.31 -26.07
N ILE A 58 -4.06 7.40 -24.88
CA ILE A 58 -2.61 7.48 -24.75
C ILE A 58 -2.01 6.15 -25.23
N SER A 59 -1.23 6.20 -26.29
CA SER A 59 -0.70 5.04 -26.99
C SER A 59 0.65 4.57 -26.43
N ILE A 60 1.09 3.37 -26.84
CA ILE A 60 2.45 2.88 -26.54
C ILE A 60 3.52 3.79 -27.17
N GLN A 61 3.25 4.37 -28.34
CA GLN A 61 4.15 5.31 -28.98
C GLN A 61 4.35 6.56 -28.13
N ASP A 62 3.28 7.09 -27.52
CA ASP A 62 3.37 8.23 -26.61
C ASP A 62 4.28 7.87 -25.42
N LEU A 63 4.14 6.65 -24.86
CA LEU A 63 4.98 6.17 -23.74
C LEU A 63 6.44 5.93 -24.17
N SER A 64 6.69 5.59 -25.43
CA SER A 64 8.05 5.35 -25.95
C SER A 64 8.88 6.62 -26.11
N LEU A 65 8.25 7.78 -26.16
CA LEU A 65 8.89 9.08 -26.27
C LEU A 65 9.29 9.67 -24.90
N LEU A 66 8.84 9.06 -23.81
CA LEU A 66 9.15 9.56 -22.47
C LEU A 66 10.60 9.24 -22.09
N GLU A 67 11.27 10.25 -21.58
CA GLU A 67 12.66 10.21 -21.14
C GLU A 67 12.75 10.14 -19.59
N PRO A 68 13.91 9.83 -19.01
CA PRO A 68 14.06 9.81 -17.54
C PRO A 68 13.62 11.12 -16.86
N VAL A 69 13.82 12.28 -17.50
CA VAL A 69 13.43 13.59 -16.98
C VAL A 69 11.92 13.70 -16.73
N ASP A 70 11.08 13.11 -17.60
CA ASP A 70 9.62 13.13 -17.42
C ASP A 70 9.20 12.41 -16.12
N PHE A 71 9.93 11.38 -15.72
CA PHE A 71 9.68 10.65 -14.47
C PHE A 71 10.26 11.37 -13.25
N GLU A 72 11.29 12.17 -13.40
CA GLU A 72 11.79 13.09 -12.37
C GLU A 72 10.74 14.20 -12.13
N GLU A 73 10.17 14.78 -13.17
CA GLU A 73 9.06 15.74 -13.09
C GLU A 73 7.83 15.10 -12.45
N PHE A 74 7.52 13.85 -12.79
CA PHE A 74 6.44 13.12 -12.12
C PHE A 74 6.72 12.92 -10.62
N GLN A 75 7.96 12.65 -10.21
CA GLN A 75 8.30 12.59 -8.78
C GLN A 75 8.07 13.95 -8.08
N GLU A 76 8.35 15.04 -8.77
CA GLU A 76 8.11 16.37 -8.25
C GLU A 76 6.61 16.68 -8.14
N TYR A 77 5.85 16.40 -9.18
CA TYR A 77 4.38 16.48 -9.22
C TYR A 77 3.74 15.71 -8.05
N LEU A 78 4.23 14.52 -7.75
CA LEU A 78 3.71 13.70 -6.67
C LEU A 78 3.89 14.31 -5.27
N LYS A 79 4.76 15.30 -5.07
CA LYS A 79 4.90 15.96 -3.77
C LYS A 79 3.63 16.69 -3.36
N ALA A 80 2.96 17.34 -4.34
CA ALA A 80 1.67 18.00 -4.16
C ALA A 80 0.97 18.14 -5.51
N TYR A 81 -0.21 17.55 -5.67
CA TYR A 81 -1.00 17.61 -6.89
C TYR A 81 -2.50 17.66 -6.57
N GLN A 82 -3.30 18.11 -7.53
CA GLN A 82 -4.75 18.09 -7.41
C GLN A 82 -5.30 16.74 -7.89
N SER A 83 -6.12 16.10 -7.06
CA SER A 83 -6.84 14.88 -7.46
C SER A 83 -8.03 15.22 -8.37
N ALA A 84 -8.65 14.18 -8.95
CA ALA A 84 -9.85 14.34 -9.78
C ALA A 84 -10.99 15.11 -9.10
N ASP A 85 -11.05 15.07 -7.78
CA ASP A 85 -12.07 15.76 -6.96
C ASP A 85 -11.60 17.15 -6.52
N ASN A 86 -10.60 17.73 -7.19
CA ASN A 86 -9.98 19.03 -6.88
C ASN A 86 -9.44 19.12 -5.42
N LYS A 87 -9.10 17.98 -4.82
CA LYS A 87 -8.45 17.96 -3.50
C LYS A 87 -6.95 17.96 -3.66
N LEU A 88 -6.28 18.76 -2.84
CA LEU A 88 -4.82 18.74 -2.75
C LEU A 88 -4.37 17.44 -2.11
N GLU A 89 -3.68 16.61 -2.89
CA GLU A 89 -3.06 15.36 -2.44
C GLU A 89 -1.55 15.56 -2.28
N THR A 90 -1.01 15.05 -1.18
CA THR A 90 0.43 15.07 -0.92
C THR A 90 0.94 13.66 -0.66
N ASN A 91 2.17 13.37 -1.07
CA ASN A 91 2.78 12.07 -0.83
C ASN A 91 4.04 12.19 0.02
N SER A 92 4.18 11.29 0.98
CA SER A 92 5.46 11.07 1.66
C SER A 92 6.49 10.47 0.70
N ARG A 93 7.78 10.54 1.05
CA ARG A 93 8.86 9.91 0.26
C ARG A 93 8.61 8.42 0.00
N THR A 94 8.08 7.70 0.98
CA THR A 94 7.69 6.29 0.85
C THR A 94 6.54 6.12 -0.16
N GLY A 95 5.55 7.02 -0.15
CA GLY A 95 4.45 7.03 -1.10
C GLY A 95 4.91 7.27 -2.54
N ILE A 96 5.84 8.21 -2.73
CA ILE A 96 6.45 8.49 -4.05
C ILE A 96 7.25 7.26 -4.52
N ALA A 97 8.12 6.70 -3.67
CA ALA A 97 8.91 5.52 -4.00
C ALA A 97 8.02 4.32 -4.41
N ARG A 98 6.89 4.11 -3.73
CA ARG A 98 5.92 3.07 -4.07
C ARG A 98 5.31 3.29 -5.46
N LYS A 99 4.89 4.52 -5.78
CA LYS A 99 4.34 4.88 -7.10
C LYS A 99 5.37 4.70 -8.21
N MET A 100 6.60 5.12 -7.98
CA MET A 100 7.70 4.88 -8.93
C MET A 100 8.00 3.39 -9.12
N SER A 101 7.91 2.58 -8.07
CA SER A 101 8.06 1.11 -8.17
C SER A 101 6.93 0.48 -8.99
N CYS A 102 5.71 1.00 -8.91
CA CYS A 102 4.60 0.60 -9.77
C CYS A 102 4.94 0.89 -11.25
N LEU A 103 5.42 2.09 -11.56
CA LEU A 103 5.82 2.46 -12.92
C LEU A 103 6.98 1.61 -13.44
N ARG A 104 8.02 1.36 -12.62
CA ARG A 104 9.11 0.44 -13.00
C ARG A 104 8.57 -0.94 -13.39
N SER A 105 7.65 -1.49 -12.58
CA SER A 105 7.01 -2.77 -12.86
C SER A 105 6.15 -2.75 -14.13
N PHE A 106 5.47 -1.65 -14.40
CA PHE A 106 4.65 -1.47 -15.59
C PHE A 106 5.52 -1.39 -16.85
N TYR A 107 6.55 -0.54 -16.85
CA TYR A 107 7.49 -0.43 -17.97
C TYR A 107 8.30 -1.72 -18.21
N ASP A 108 8.70 -2.43 -17.14
CA ASP A 108 9.32 -3.77 -17.28
C ASP A 108 8.40 -4.76 -17.99
N TYR A 109 7.09 -4.70 -17.71
CA TYR A 109 6.12 -5.52 -18.41
C TYR A 109 6.03 -5.16 -19.88
N LEU A 110 5.99 -3.87 -20.23
CA LEU A 110 5.97 -3.43 -21.64
C LEU A 110 7.22 -3.86 -22.40
N CYS A 111 8.40 -3.76 -21.76
CA CYS A 111 9.64 -4.26 -22.35
C CYS A 111 9.63 -5.79 -22.53
N LYS A 112 9.14 -6.55 -21.53
CA LYS A 112 8.98 -8.02 -21.64
C LYS A 112 8.06 -8.44 -22.78
N ARG A 113 7.07 -7.62 -23.10
CA ARG A 113 6.14 -7.83 -24.22
C ARG A 113 6.67 -7.29 -25.54
N GLN A 114 7.90 -6.76 -25.57
CA GLN A 114 8.52 -6.14 -26.74
C GLN A 114 7.71 -4.95 -27.30
N LEU A 115 6.90 -4.32 -26.46
CA LEU A 115 6.16 -3.11 -26.79
C LEU A 115 7.02 -1.86 -26.66
N LEU A 116 8.02 -1.90 -25.77
CA LEU A 116 9.05 -0.89 -25.60
C LEU A 116 10.44 -1.54 -25.63
N THR A 117 11.45 -0.78 -26.06
CA THR A 117 12.84 -1.25 -26.13
C THR A 117 13.59 -1.12 -24.82
N SER A 118 13.24 -0.14 -24.00
CA SER A 118 13.90 0.16 -22.73
C SER A 118 12.92 0.67 -21.68
N ASN A 119 13.34 0.61 -20.42
CA ASN A 119 12.58 1.15 -19.29
C ASN A 119 13.29 2.40 -18.73
N PRO A 120 12.88 3.62 -19.11
CA PRO A 120 13.51 4.85 -18.65
C PRO A 120 13.34 5.09 -17.15
N VAL A 121 12.28 4.54 -16.52
CA VAL A 121 12.02 4.67 -15.07
C VAL A 121 13.15 4.03 -14.23
N ARG A 122 13.90 3.08 -14.79
CA ARG A 122 15.04 2.45 -14.10
C ARG A 122 16.23 3.38 -13.95
N LEU A 123 16.35 4.39 -14.82
CA LEU A 123 17.43 5.38 -14.82
C LEU A 123 17.18 6.52 -13.83
N VAL A 124 15.96 6.62 -13.28
CA VAL A 124 15.60 7.65 -12.32
C VAL A 124 15.95 7.24 -10.89
N ASP A 125 16.56 8.14 -10.14
CA ASP A 125 16.88 7.92 -8.73
C ASP A 125 15.63 7.86 -7.86
N MET A 126 15.60 6.88 -6.95
CA MET A 126 14.49 6.74 -6.02
C MET A 126 14.65 7.67 -4.80
N PRO A 127 13.55 8.21 -4.27
CA PRO A 127 13.62 9.02 -3.04
C PRO A 127 14.27 8.24 -1.90
N LYS A 128 15.29 8.83 -1.26
CA LYS A 128 15.91 8.24 -0.07
C LYS A 128 14.88 8.19 1.07
N ILE A 129 14.56 7.00 1.52
CA ILE A 129 13.67 6.75 2.65
C ILE A 129 14.55 6.75 3.91
N LYS A 130 14.28 7.66 4.83
CA LYS A 130 14.92 7.59 6.16
C LYS A 130 14.29 6.43 6.91
N GLU A 131 15.13 5.53 7.40
CA GLU A 131 14.69 4.51 8.34
C GLU A 131 14.19 5.20 9.62
N LYS A 132 12.97 4.87 10.01
CA LYS A 132 12.47 5.28 11.31
C LYS A 132 13.04 4.31 12.35
N ALA A 133 13.54 4.85 13.45
CA ALA A 133 13.88 4.02 14.60
C ALA A 133 12.64 3.19 15.00
N ILE A 134 12.83 1.89 15.11
CA ILE A 134 11.78 1.01 15.60
C ILE A 134 11.66 1.26 17.09
N ILE A 135 10.51 1.78 17.52
CA ILE A 135 10.20 1.93 18.95
C ILE A 135 9.85 0.52 19.44
N GLN A 136 10.64 0.01 20.36
CA GLN A 136 10.42 -1.28 21.02
C GLN A 136 10.07 -1.01 22.48
N LEU A 137 9.11 -1.74 23.01
CA LEU A 137 8.82 -1.76 24.44
C LEU A 137 9.91 -2.59 25.12
N ASP A 138 10.42 -2.08 26.23
CA ASP A 138 11.29 -2.86 27.10
C ASP A 138 10.49 -3.87 27.97
N PRO A 139 11.13 -4.83 28.64
CA PRO A 139 10.44 -5.82 29.46
C PRO A 139 9.56 -5.20 30.57
N ASP A 140 9.99 -4.10 31.17
CA ASP A 140 9.25 -3.45 32.26
C ASP A 140 8.01 -2.71 31.69
N GLU A 141 8.15 -2.09 30.50
CA GLU A 141 7.03 -1.48 29.80
C GLU A 141 5.97 -2.52 29.38
N VAL A 142 6.42 -3.70 28.93
CA VAL A 142 5.55 -4.84 28.61
C VAL A 142 4.82 -5.33 29.87
N ALA A 143 5.52 -5.49 30.99
CA ALA A 143 4.92 -5.92 32.26
C ALA A 143 3.88 -4.89 32.74
N ASN A 144 4.22 -3.59 32.68
CA ASN A 144 3.31 -2.50 33.06
C ASN A 144 2.07 -2.46 32.17
N LEU A 145 2.22 -2.70 30.84
CA LEU A 145 1.10 -2.75 29.92
C LEU A 145 0.13 -3.89 30.26
N LEU A 146 0.65 -5.08 30.52
CA LEU A 146 -0.16 -6.24 30.89
C LEU A 146 -0.87 -6.03 32.24
N ASP A 147 -0.16 -5.52 33.24
CA ASP A 147 -0.74 -5.18 34.56
C ASP A 147 -1.84 -4.12 34.42
N TYR A 148 -1.61 -3.08 33.60
CA TYR A 148 -2.62 -2.07 33.33
C TYR A 148 -3.88 -2.68 32.71
N ILE A 149 -3.75 -3.51 31.68
CA ILE A 149 -4.91 -4.16 31.05
C ILE A 149 -5.65 -5.04 32.06
N GLU A 150 -4.94 -5.75 32.92
CA GLU A 150 -5.52 -6.64 33.93
C GLU A 150 -6.24 -5.88 35.05
N ASN A 151 -5.72 -4.75 35.46
CA ASN A 151 -6.17 -4.01 36.65
C ASN A 151 -6.99 -2.75 36.34
N TYR A 152 -7.10 -2.34 35.08
CA TYR A 152 -7.81 -1.12 34.67
C TYR A 152 -9.26 -1.06 35.18
N GLY A 153 -9.93 -2.21 35.34
CA GLY A 153 -11.26 -2.29 35.89
C GLY A 153 -11.41 -1.72 37.30
N LYS A 154 -10.34 -1.68 38.11
CA LYS A 154 -10.34 -1.10 39.44
C LYS A 154 -10.64 0.41 39.45
N GLN A 155 -10.43 1.09 38.31
CA GLN A 155 -10.65 2.52 38.10
C GLN A 155 -12.04 2.82 37.48
N LEU A 156 -12.81 1.77 37.15
CA LEU A 156 -14.05 1.87 36.40
C LEU A 156 -15.25 1.59 37.30
N SER A 157 -16.43 2.15 36.94
CA SER A 157 -17.70 1.89 37.58
C SER A 157 -18.84 1.79 36.57
N GLY A 158 -19.98 1.25 37.00
CA GLY A 158 -21.19 1.17 36.20
C GLY A 158 -21.01 0.42 34.86
N VAL A 159 -21.57 0.99 33.80
CA VAL A 159 -21.55 0.37 32.44
C VAL A 159 -20.16 0.15 31.92
N LYS A 160 -19.22 1.04 32.23
CA LYS A 160 -17.81 0.89 31.79
C LYS A 160 -17.15 -0.33 32.41
N LEU A 161 -17.39 -0.58 33.72
CA LEU A 161 -16.88 -1.77 34.41
C LEU A 161 -17.48 -3.05 33.83
N TYR A 162 -18.78 -3.04 33.52
CA TYR A 162 -19.44 -4.18 32.89
C TYR A 162 -18.81 -4.54 31.54
N HIS A 163 -18.59 -3.58 30.67
CA HIS A 163 -17.94 -3.81 29.36
C HIS A 163 -16.51 -4.29 29.51
N TYR A 164 -15.74 -3.69 30.41
CA TYR A 164 -14.39 -4.13 30.70
C TYR A 164 -14.37 -5.60 31.16
N ASN A 165 -15.15 -5.99 32.13
CA ASN A 165 -15.18 -7.36 32.62
C ASN A 165 -15.57 -8.38 31.55
N LYS A 166 -16.42 -7.99 30.59
CA LYS A 166 -16.83 -8.83 29.47
C LYS A 166 -15.71 -9.04 28.45
N GLN A 167 -14.82 -8.06 28.29
CA GLN A 167 -13.80 -8.05 27.23
C GLN A 167 -12.39 -8.34 27.75
N LYS A 168 -12.15 -8.19 29.06
CA LYS A 168 -10.84 -8.29 29.69
C LYS A 168 -10.00 -9.49 29.23
N TYR A 169 -10.55 -10.69 29.30
CA TYR A 169 -9.80 -11.91 28.95
C TYR A 169 -9.45 -11.99 27.45
N ARG A 170 -10.36 -11.49 26.60
CA ARG A 170 -10.08 -11.37 25.15
C ARG A 170 -8.93 -10.40 24.91
N ASP A 171 -8.95 -9.25 25.53
CA ASP A 171 -7.97 -8.18 25.32
C ASP A 171 -6.59 -8.60 25.86
N ILE A 172 -6.54 -9.26 27.03
CA ILE A 172 -5.30 -9.87 27.55
C ILE A 172 -4.78 -10.93 26.58
N ALA A 173 -5.63 -11.84 26.10
CA ALA A 173 -5.22 -12.89 25.16
C ALA A 173 -4.66 -12.31 23.87
N ILE A 174 -5.29 -11.28 23.30
CA ILE A 174 -4.82 -10.58 22.08
C ILE A 174 -3.44 -10.00 22.32
N VAL A 175 -3.25 -9.22 23.39
CA VAL A 175 -1.97 -8.54 23.64
C VAL A 175 -0.87 -9.55 23.96
N THR A 176 -1.14 -10.55 24.80
CA THR A 176 -0.18 -11.60 25.15
C THR A 176 0.23 -12.37 23.92
N LEU A 177 -0.70 -12.71 23.01
CA LEU A 177 -0.42 -13.43 21.79
C LEU A 177 0.48 -12.62 20.84
N LEU A 178 0.15 -11.34 20.65
CA LEU A 178 0.95 -10.43 19.82
C LEU A 178 2.38 -10.29 20.37
N LEU A 179 2.53 -10.09 21.66
CA LEU A 179 3.83 -9.94 22.32
C LEU A 179 4.65 -11.24 22.31
N GLY A 180 4.00 -12.38 22.56
CA GLY A 180 4.69 -13.67 22.68
C GLY A 180 5.06 -14.32 21.36
N THR A 181 4.33 -14.01 20.25
CA THR A 181 4.52 -14.69 18.96
C THR A 181 4.98 -13.77 17.84
N GLY A 182 4.75 -12.47 17.95
CA GLY A 182 5.03 -11.52 16.89
C GLY A 182 4.15 -11.66 15.64
N VAL A 183 3.02 -12.39 15.74
CA VAL A 183 2.06 -12.51 14.61
C VAL A 183 1.51 -11.15 14.20
N ARG A 184 1.21 -10.97 12.91
CA ARG A 184 0.58 -9.73 12.45
C ARG A 184 -0.88 -9.66 12.90
N VAL A 185 -1.39 -8.44 13.08
CA VAL A 185 -2.81 -8.24 13.45
C VAL A 185 -3.76 -8.96 12.49
N SER A 186 -3.47 -9.00 11.19
CA SER A 186 -4.28 -9.73 10.19
C SER A 186 -4.24 -11.25 10.38
N GLU A 187 -3.14 -11.80 10.84
CA GLU A 187 -2.96 -13.22 11.14
C GLU A 187 -3.72 -13.56 12.42
N LEU A 188 -3.58 -12.72 13.45
CA LEU A 188 -4.33 -12.87 14.71
C LEU A 188 -5.84 -12.86 14.49
N VAL A 189 -6.37 -11.92 13.67
CA VAL A 189 -7.81 -11.83 13.37
C VAL A 189 -8.30 -13.06 12.58
N GLY A 190 -7.41 -13.70 11.82
CA GLY A 190 -7.71 -14.92 11.05
C GLY A 190 -7.64 -16.22 11.85
N LEU A 191 -7.16 -16.20 13.10
CA LEU A 191 -7.01 -17.40 13.92
C LEU A 191 -8.36 -18.02 14.29
N ASN A 192 -8.43 -19.33 14.16
CA ASN A 192 -9.52 -20.16 14.65
C ASN A 192 -9.08 -20.98 15.85
N ILE A 193 -10.01 -21.48 16.63
CA ILE A 193 -9.70 -22.34 17.79
C ILE A 193 -8.88 -23.59 17.37
N GLY A 194 -9.13 -24.12 16.17
CA GLY A 194 -8.41 -25.26 15.61
C GLY A 194 -6.95 -25.01 15.27
N ASP A 195 -6.53 -23.75 15.16
CA ASP A 195 -5.15 -23.35 14.88
C ASP A 195 -4.29 -23.32 16.14
N ILE A 196 -4.92 -23.45 17.34
CA ILE A 196 -4.25 -23.40 18.64
C ILE A 196 -3.98 -24.83 19.14
N ASP A 197 -2.73 -25.16 19.34
CA ASP A 197 -2.30 -26.41 19.94
C ASP A 197 -2.11 -26.24 21.46
N PHE A 198 -3.17 -26.47 22.20
CA PHE A 198 -3.16 -26.35 23.68
C PHE A 198 -2.25 -27.38 24.37
N LYS A 199 -1.85 -28.47 23.70
CA LYS A 199 -0.97 -29.49 24.29
C LYS A 199 0.48 -29.05 24.24
N ASN A 200 0.88 -28.39 23.15
CA ASN A 200 2.28 -28.02 22.91
C ASN A 200 2.47 -26.48 23.03
N ASN A 201 1.46 -25.75 23.49
CA ASN A 201 1.47 -24.28 23.60
C ASN A 201 1.91 -23.60 22.31
N GLY A 202 1.39 -24.06 21.17
CA GLY A 202 1.76 -23.58 19.84
C GLY A 202 0.58 -23.09 19.03
N ILE A 203 0.89 -22.39 17.96
CA ILE A 203 -0.06 -21.98 16.90
C ILE A 203 0.44 -22.62 15.60
N ARG A 204 -0.49 -23.12 14.79
CA ARG A 204 -0.22 -23.73 13.46
C ARG A 204 -0.48 -22.74 12.34
#